data_2465b107556c2e2b27110329d19b44aa
#
_entry.id   2465b107556c2e2b27110329d19b44aa
#
_cell.length_a   1.000
_cell.length_b   1.000
_cell.length_c   1.000
_cell.angle_alpha   90.00
_cell.angle_beta   90.00
_cell.angle_gamma   90.00
#
_symmetry.space_group_name_H-M   'P 1'
#
loop_
_entity.id
_entity.type
_entity.pdbx_description
1 polymer ?
#
loop_
_entity_poly.entity_id
_entity_poly.type
_entity_poly.pdbx_seq_one_letter_code
_entity_poly.pdbx_strand_id
1 'polypeptide(L)'
;MEQSRAVKTFDALFGELSEKARARPAGSGTVAALDGGVHGLGKKILEEAGEVWMAAEHQSDDELAGEISQLLYWTQVLMISRGLSLDDVYRKL
;
A
#
# COMPACT_ATOMS: atom_id res chain seq x y z
N MET A 1 -17.99 -0.42 26.81
CA MET A 1 -17.34 -1.04 26.07
C MET A 1 -16.67 -0.24 25.08
N GLU A 2 -15.69 -0.52 24.73
CA GLU A 2 -15.10 0.14 23.87
C GLU A 2 -15.48 -0.28 22.57
N GLN A 3 -15.75 0.60 21.80
CA GLN A 3 -16.12 0.28 20.54
C GLN A 3 -14.93 0.00 19.78
N SER A 4 -14.79 -1.14 19.44
CA SER A 4 -13.67 -1.49 18.68
C SER A 4 -13.75 -0.88 17.35
N ARG A 5 -12.73 -0.22 16.93
CA ARG A 5 -12.65 0.24 15.61
C ARG A 5 -12.16 -0.90 14.75
N ALA A 6 -12.78 -1.12 13.64
CA ALA A 6 -12.34 -2.15 12.73
C ALA A 6 -10.93 -1.83 12.26
N VAL A 7 -10.03 -2.79 12.36
CA VAL A 7 -8.66 -2.63 11.91
C VAL A 7 -8.53 -3.28 10.55
N LYS A 8 -8.09 -2.51 9.57
CA LYS A 8 -7.95 -3.02 8.22
C LYS A 8 -6.74 -3.94 8.16
N THR A 9 -6.92 -5.15 7.67
CA THR A 9 -5.82 -6.08 7.50
C THR A 9 -5.18 -5.88 6.15
N PHE A 10 -4.02 -6.48 5.96
CA PHE A 10 -3.32 -6.43 4.68
C PHE A 10 -4.21 -7.03 3.57
N ASP A 11 -4.86 -8.15 3.87
CA ASP A 11 -5.75 -8.80 2.91
C ASP A 11 -6.96 -7.93 2.58
N ALA A 12 -7.55 -7.29 3.59
CA ALA A 12 -8.70 -6.42 3.36
C ALA A 12 -8.31 -5.21 2.51
N LEU A 13 -7.14 -4.65 2.75
CA LEU A 13 -6.65 -3.55 1.93
C LEU A 13 -6.52 -3.97 0.48
N PHE A 14 -5.98 -5.16 0.24
CA PHE A 14 -5.81 -5.63 -1.13
C PHE A 14 -7.15 -5.78 -1.84
N GLY A 15 -8.17 -6.27 -1.14
CA GLY A 15 -9.51 -6.36 -1.70
C GLY A 15 -10.08 -4.98 -2.04
N GLU A 16 -9.90 -4.03 -1.14
CA GLU A 16 -10.38 -2.67 -1.36
C GLU A 16 -9.69 -2.03 -2.56
N LEU A 17 -8.37 -2.16 -2.67
CA LEU A 17 -7.63 -1.57 -3.77
C LEU A 17 -7.93 -2.25 -5.10
N SER A 18 -8.14 -3.57 -5.08
CA SER A 18 -8.53 -4.30 -6.28
C SER A 18 -9.88 -3.82 -6.79
N GLU A 19 -10.81 -3.56 -5.87
CA GLU A 19 -12.12 -3.05 -6.26
C GLU A 19 -12.01 -1.63 -6.85
N LYS A 20 -11.16 -0.79 -6.28
CA LYS A 20 -10.93 0.55 -6.84
C LYS A 20 -10.32 0.47 -8.22
N ALA A 21 -9.43 -0.48 -8.44
CA ALA A 21 -8.83 -0.66 -9.76
C ALA A 21 -9.89 -1.08 -10.78
N ARG A 22 -10.86 -1.90 -10.37
CA ARG A 22 -11.91 -2.36 -11.25
C ARG A 22 -12.95 -1.26 -11.52
N ALA A 23 -13.42 -0.61 -10.45
CA ALA A 23 -14.52 0.36 -10.54
C ALA A 23 -14.05 1.74 -11.03
N ARG A 24 -12.79 2.08 -10.80
CA ARG A 24 -12.16 3.34 -11.22
C ARG A 24 -12.97 4.56 -10.77
N PRO A 25 -13.21 4.71 -9.46
CA PRO A 25 -14.01 5.86 -9.00
C PRO A 25 -13.30 7.17 -9.30
N ALA A 26 -14.11 8.18 -9.65
CA ALA A 26 -13.57 9.50 -9.98
C ALA A 26 -12.83 10.07 -8.78
N GLY A 27 -11.69 10.70 -9.02
CA GLY A 27 -10.91 11.34 -7.97
C GLY A 27 -10.08 10.40 -7.12
N SER A 28 -10.04 9.10 -7.45
CA SER A 28 -9.27 8.15 -6.68
C SER A 28 -7.78 8.32 -6.93
N GLY A 29 -7.00 8.51 -5.85
CA GLY A 29 -5.56 8.55 -5.93
C GLY A 29 -4.97 7.22 -6.37
N THR A 30 -5.61 6.11 -5.99
CA THR A 30 -5.16 4.78 -6.40
C THR A 30 -5.28 4.60 -7.91
N VAL A 31 -6.41 5.03 -8.49
CA VAL A 31 -6.61 4.94 -9.93
C VAL A 31 -5.57 5.80 -10.67
N ALA A 32 -5.36 7.03 -10.18
CA ALA A 32 -4.36 7.91 -10.78
C ALA A 32 -2.97 7.29 -10.75
N ALA A 33 -2.61 6.65 -9.64
CA ALA A 33 -1.30 6.01 -9.50
C ALA A 33 -1.16 4.84 -10.47
N LEU A 34 -2.22 4.04 -10.60
CA LEU A 34 -2.21 2.92 -11.56
C LEU A 34 -2.04 3.42 -12.98
N ASP A 35 -2.73 4.50 -13.33
CA ASP A 35 -2.65 5.08 -14.66
C ASP A 35 -1.26 5.63 -14.97
N GLY A 36 -0.52 6.04 -13.94
CA GLY A 36 0.84 6.54 -14.09
C GLY A 36 1.88 5.48 -14.40
N GLY A 37 1.54 4.20 -14.22
CA GLY A 37 2.38 3.10 -14.64
C GLY A 37 3.42 2.64 -13.63
N VAL A 38 4.08 1.55 -13.98
CA VAL A 38 5.01 0.84 -13.07
C VAL A 38 6.19 1.72 -12.65
N HIS A 39 6.70 2.53 -13.56
CA HIS A 39 7.86 3.36 -13.24
C HIS A 39 7.55 4.33 -12.08
N GLY A 40 6.40 5.00 -12.15
CA GLY A 40 5.99 5.92 -11.08
C GLY A 40 5.75 5.20 -9.77
N LEU A 41 5.17 4.00 -9.84
CA LEU A 41 4.96 3.19 -8.65
C LEU A 41 6.27 2.75 -8.02
N GLY A 42 7.26 2.39 -8.85
CA GLY A 42 8.58 2.04 -8.35
C GLY A 42 9.25 3.20 -7.62
N LYS A 43 9.11 4.41 -8.17
CA LYS A 43 9.64 5.59 -7.50
C LYS A 43 8.97 5.81 -6.14
N LYS A 44 7.66 5.63 -6.07
CA LYS A 44 6.94 5.78 -4.80
C LYS A 44 7.42 4.76 -3.76
N ILE A 45 7.63 3.52 -4.19
CA ILE A 45 8.11 2.49 -3.28
C ILE A 45 9.49 2.85 -2.75
N LEU A 46 10.36 3.32 -3.62
CA LEU A 46 11.70 3.73 -3.20
C LEU A 46 11.63 4.88 -2.18
N GLU A 47 10.78 5.87 -2.45
CA GLU A 47 10.62 7.00 -1.54
C GLU A 47 10.10 6.56 -0.18
N GLU A 48 9.06 5.71 -0.17
CA GLU A 48 8.47 5.26 1.08
C GLU A 48 9.42 4.35 1.86
N ALA A 49 10.19 3.53 1.16
CA ALA A 49 11.20 2.71 1.84
C ALA A 49 12.25 3.58 2.52
N GLY A 50 12.64 4.66 1.86
CA GLY A 50 13.56 5.63 2.47
C GLY A 50 12.97 6.28 3.71
N GLU A 51 11.67 6.62 3.66
CA GLU A 51 11.02 7.23 4.80
C GLU A 51 10.87 6.25 5.97
N VAL A 52 10.65 4.97 5.68
CA VAL A 52 10.63 3.94 6.72
C VAL A 52 12.00 3.90 7.41
N TRP A 53 13.06 3.90 6.64
CA TRP A 53 14.42 3.87 7.18
C TRP A 53 14.66 5.09 8.09
N MET A 54 14.34 6.28 7.59
CA MET A 54 14.55 7.50 8.37
C MET A 54 13.71 7.51 9.64
N ALA A 55 12.47 7.06 9.54
CA ALA A 55 11.61 7.02 10.71
C ALA A 55 12.12 6.03 11.74
N ALA A 56 12.66 4.88 11.30
CA ALA A 56 13.20 3.89 12.21
C ALA A 56 14.38 4.44 13.00
N GLU A 57 15.16 5.34 12.41
CA GLU A 57 16.34 5.88 13.08
C GLU A 57 16.05 7.12 13.90
N HIS A 58 15.04 7.91 13.53
CA HIS A 58 14.92 9.26 14.08
C HIS A 58 13.53 9.63 14.59
N GLN A 59 12.52 8.79 14.41
CA GLN A 59 11.16 9.17 14.76
C GLN A 59 10.56 8.21 15.78
N SER A 60 9.32 8.51 16.19
CA SER A 60 8.63 7.68 17.16
C SER A 60 8.15 6.38 16.52
N ASP A 61 7.81 5.41 17.37
CA ASP A 61 7.25 4.15 16.89
C ASP A 61 5.95 4.37 16.14
N ASP A 62 5.12 5.32 16.58
CA ASP A 62 3.87 5.60 15.91
C ASP A 62 4.12 6.16 14.50
N GLU A 63 5.07 7.07 14.38
CA GLU A 63 5.42 7.61 13.07
C GLU A 63 6.01 6.53 12.16
N LEU A 64 6.86 5.68 12.72
CA LEU A 64 7.41 4.56 11.95
C LEU A 64 6.29 3.64 11.45
N ALA A 65 5.32 3.31 12.32
CA ALA A 65 4.21 2.47 11.91
C ALA A 65 3.44 3.11 10.76
N GLY A 66 3.27 4.43 10.79
CA GLY A 66 2.60 5.15 9.71
C GLY A 66 3.36 5.03 8.40
N GLU A 67 4.69 5.17 8.44
CA GLU A 67 5.50 5.06 7.23
C GLU A 67 5.48 3.63 6.68
N ILE A 68 5.52 2.64 7.56
CA ILE A 68 5.42 1.25 7.12
C ILE A 68 4.09 1.01 6.42
N SER A 69 2.99 1.56 6.97
CA SER A 69 1.69 1.37 6.35
C SER A 69 1.64 1.97 4.94
N GLN A 70 2.30 3.10 4.72
CA GLN A 70 2.39 3.70 3.39
C GLN A 70 3.16 2.80 2.43
N LEU A 71 4.26 2.22 2.90
CA LEU A 71 5.03 1.30 2.06
C LEU A 71 4.20 0.09 1.67
N LEU A 72 3.43 -0.46 2.61
CA LEU A 72 2.55 -1.59 2.32
C LEU A 72 1.49 -1.22 1.29
N TYR A 73 0.91 -0.03 1.41
CA TYR A 73 -0.07 0.45 0.44
C TYR A 73 0.51 0.48 -0.98
N TRP A 74 1.66 1.13 -1.15
CA TRP A 74 2.25 1.27 -2.47
C TRP A 74 2.71 -0.07 -3.04
N THR A 75 3.16 -0.97 -2.16
CA THR A 75 3.51 -2.32 -2.58
C THR A 75 2.29 -3.03 -3.18
N GLN A 76 1.13 -2.88 -2.55
CA GLN A 76 -0.08 -3.49 -3.07
C GLN A 76 -0.53 -2.87 -4.38
N VAL A 77 -0.42 -1.55 -4.51
CA VAL A 77 -0.78 -0.90 -5.77
C VAL A 77 0.11 -1.43 -6.90
N LEU A 78 1.40 -1.63 -6.62
CA LEU A 78 2.30 -2.22 -7.62
C LEU A 78 1.89 -3.64 -7.97
N MET A 79 1.52 -4.45 -6.97
CA MET A 79 1.05 -5.81 -7.21
C MET A 79 -0.13 -5.80 -8.17
N ILE A 80 -1.11 -4.94 -7.90
CA ILE A 80 -2.31 -4.84 -8.73
C ILE A 80 -1.94 -4.41 -10.15
N SER A 81 -1.03 -3.45 -10.26
CA SER A 81 -0.57 -2.96 -11.56
C SER A 81 0.04 -4.08 -12.41
N ARG A 82 0.70 -5.05 -11.77
CA ARG A 82 1.33 -6.17 -12.46
C ARG A 82 0.44 -7.41 -12.51
N GLY A 83 -0.76 -7.36 -11.98
CA GLY A 83 -1.67 -8.49 -11.99
C GLY A 83 -1.30 -9.59 -11.02
N LEU A 84 -0.53 -9.28 -9.97
CA LEU A 84 -0.16 -10.27 -8.96
C LEU A 84 -1.23 -10.37 -7.89
N SER A 85 -1.49 -11.59 -7.44
CA SER A 85 -2.39 -11.83 -6.32
C SER A 85 -1.59 -11.89 -5.02
N LEU A 86 -2.29 -11.84 -3.89
CA LEU A 86 -1.64 -12.05 -2.60
C LEU A 86 -0.97 -13.43 -2.54
N ASP A 87 -1.64 -14.45 -3.06
CA ASP A 87 -1.05 -15.79 -3.07
C ASP A 87 0.24 -15.87 -3.86
N ASP A 88 0.35 -15.12 -4.95
CA ASP A 88 1.60 -15.09 -5.72
C ASP A 88 2.77 -14.68 -4.84
N VAL A 89 2.54 -13.72 -3.95
CA VAL A 89 3.58 -13.23 -3.05
C VAL A 89 3.72 -14.14 -1.84
N TYR A 90 2.60 -14.56 -1.25
CA TYR A 90 2.64 -15.40 -0.04
C TYR A 90 3.37 -16.72 -0.30
N ARG A 91 3.23 -17.27 -1.50
CA ARG A 91 3.93 -18.53 -1.81
C ARG A 91 5.44 -18.38 -1.76
N LYS A 92 5.96 -17.17 -1.84
CA LYS A 92 7.42 -16.94 -1.81
C LYS A 92 7.94 -16.74 -0.40
N LEU A 93 7.06 -16.54 0.57
CA LEU A 93 7.48 -16.37 1.94
C LEU A 93 7.87 -17.69 2.58
#